data_c2838725997b9982f060d7747c8b6fdf
#
_entry.id   c2838725997b9982f060d7747c8b6fdf
#
_cell.length_a   1.000
_cell.length_b   1.000
_cell.length_c   1.000
_cell.angle_alpha   90.00
_cell.angle_beta   90.00
_cell.angle_gamma   90.00
#
_symmetry.space_group_name_H-M   'P 1'
#
loop_
_entity.id
_entity.type
_entity.pdbx_description
1 polymer ?
#
loop_
_entity_poly.entity_id
_entity_poly.type
_entity_poly.pdbx_seq_one_letter_code
_entity_poly.pdbx_strand_id
1 'polypeptide(L)'
;MPWQPDQWEALYRLGMSRWEDAASGAAVLSLLVRWRLARGLRSPDPITRSLSAAPFLPIAEEEDESPVSTTTRSHGEPISTMIHGTFGWKGNWWRPRLGSFHDFILNNHRHNLYRGGARFSWSGAYRASQRRLAASDFCDWANEMARAGLETVLAHSYGGEVAARAKIAGAQIDQIVLLSSPVNSYVYTIATDPALTVVDVRLNFDPVLGLARTRQRIRPLPANVTEVILSAWRLDHGATHKESVWNAENVAVRGGI
;
A
#
# COMPACT_ATOMS: atom_id res chain seq x y z
N MET A 1 2.35 37.36 -3.63
CA MET A 1 3.34 36.96 -4.65
C MET A 1 2.97 35.60 -5.19
N PRO A 2 2.93 35.37 -6.51
CA PRO A 2 2.81 34.03 -7.07
C PRO A 2 4.08 33.25 -6.76
N TRP A 3 3.94 31.97 -6.43
CA TRP A 3 5.07 31.09 -6.21
C TRP A 3 5.81 30.86 -7.53
N GLN A 4 7.13 30.86 -7.45
CA GLN A 4 7.98 30.57 -8.60
C GLN A 4 7.94 29.06 -8.94
N PRO A 5 8.21 28.67 -10.19
CA PRO A 5 8.17 27.25 -10.62
C PRO A 5 9.04 26.31 -9.75
N ASP A 6 10.21 26.75 -9.32
CA ASP A 6 11.12 26.05 -8.44
C ASP A 6 10.54 25.80 -7.04
N GLN A 7 9.74 26.73 -6.53
CA GLN A 7 9.03 26.57 -5.25
C GLN A 7 7.91 25.52 -5.35
N TRP A 8 7.23 25.45 -6.51
CA TRP A 8 6.24 24.42 -6.80
C TRP A 8 6.89 23.05 -6.92
N GLU A 9 8.03 22.96 -7.59
CA GLU A 9 8.79 21.74 -7.73
C GLU A 9 9.32 21.27 -6.38
N ALA A 10 9.85 22.17 -5.55
CA ALA A 10 10.28 21.86 -4.19
C ALA A 10 9.12 21.39 -3.31
N LEU A 11 7.95 22.01 -3.40
CA LEU A 11 6.75 21.61 -2.67
C LEU A 11 6.21 20.27 -3.16
N TYR A 12 6.27 20.05 -4.47
CA TYR A 12 5.92 18.79 -5.09
C TYR A 12 6.87 17.67 -4.64
N ARG A 13 8.18 17.88 -4.74
CA ARG A 13 9.20 16.93 -4.26
C ARG A 13 9.07 16.66 -2.76
N LEU A 14 8.83 17.69 -1.96
CA LEU A 14 8.60 17.57 -0.52
C LEU A 14 7.30 16.82 -0.21
N GLY A 15 6.22 17.16 -0.92
CA GLY A 15 4.95 16.44 -0.83
C GLY A 15 5.09 14.99 -1.24
N MET A 16 5.97 14.70 -2.19
CA MET A 16 6.15 13.37 -2.75
C MET A 16 7.20 12.53 -2.04
N SER A 17 8.30 13.11 -1.55
CA SER A 17 9.33 12.38 -0.80
C SER A 17 8.94 12.13 0.65
N ARG A 18 8.10 12.99 1.21
CA ARG A 18 7.61 12.90 2.59
C ARG A 18 6.14 12.52 2.69
N TRP A 19 5.47 12.19 1.57
CA TRP A 19 4.04 11.95 1.66
C TRP A 19 3.73 10.64 2.38
N GLU A 20 4.53 9.62 2.23
CA GLU A 20 4.47 8.45 3.10
C GLU A 20 4.84 8.80 4.54
N ASP A 21 5.80 9.74 4.71
CA ASP A 21 6.24 10.23 6.01
C ASP A 21 5.38 11.39 6.54
N ALA A 22 4.81 12.22 5.68
CA ALA A 22 4.07 13.46 6.00
C ALA A 22 2.56 13.38 5.79
N ALA A 23 2.03 12.25 5.34
CA ALA A 23 0.64 11.91 5.63
C ALA A 23 0.42 12.01 7.15
N SER A 24 1.50 12.00 7.89
CA SER A 24 1.58 12.14 9.33
C SER A 24 1.50 13.56 9.87
N GLY A 25 1.98 14.55 9.19
CA GLY A 25 2.02 15.92 9.75
C GLY A 25 0.85 16.78 9.32
N ALA A 26 -0.13 16.25 8.57
CA ALA A 26 -0.77 17.18 7.71
C ALA A 26 -2.16 16.90 7.18
N ALA A 27 -3.13 16.61 8.02
CA ALA A 27 -4.49 16.98 7.62
C ALA A 27 -4.54 18.48 7.24
N VAL A 28 -3.86 19.36 7.97
CA VAL A 28 -3.72 20.78 7.63
C VAL A 28 -2.78 21.02 6.45
N LEU A 29 -1.60 20.37 6.41
CA LEU A 29 -0.67 20.46 5.27
C LEU A 29 -1.25 19.81 4.02
N SER A 30 -1.98 18.68 4.12
CA SER A 30 -2.64 18.07 2.97
C SER A 30 -3.75 18.96 2.41
N LEU A 31 -4.50 19.67 3.24
CA LEU A 31 -5.49 20.67 2.81
C LEU A 31 -4.80 21.86 2.15
N LEU A 32 -3.70 22.35 2.70
CA LEU A 32 -2.91 23.45 2.11
C LEU A 32 -2.26 23.01 0.78
N VAL A 33 -1.68 21.82 0.70
CA VAL A 33 -1.12 21.28 -0.55
C VAL A 33 -2.21 21.11 -1.59
N ARG A 34 -3.35 20.52 -1.25
CA ARG A 34 -4.49 20.38 -2.17
C ARG A 34 -5.02 21.71 -2.65
N TRP A 35 -5.17 22.67 -1.74
CA TRP A 35 -5.62 24.01 -2.11
C TRP A 35 -4.61 24.69 -3.05
N ARG A 36 -3.30 24.55 -2.79
CA ARG A 36 -2.23 25.08 -3.65
C ARG A 36 -2.21 24.40 -5.00
N LEU A 37 -2.31 23.07 -5.05
CA LEU A 37 -2.39 22.33 -6.30
C LEU A 37 -3.63 22.70 -7.10
N ALA A 38 -4.80 22.80 -6.47
CA ALA A 38 -6.03 23.25 -7.13
C ALA A 38 -5.92 24.66 -7.68
N ARG A 39 -5.17 25.55 -6.99
CA ARG A 39 -4.88 26.89 -7.47
C ARG A 39 -3.87 26.88 -8.60
N GLY A 40 -2.86 26.02 -8.55
CA GLY A 40 -1.86 25.82 -9.59
C GLY A 40 -2.47 25.32 -10.90
N LEU A 41 -3.50 24.47 -10.85
CA LEU A 41 -4.27 24.04 -12.03
C LEU A 41 -4.92 25.20 -12.81
N ARG A 42 -5.15 26.34 -12.16
CA ARG A 42 -5.70 27.56 -12.75
C ARG A 42 -4.62 28.58 -13.11
N SER A 43 -3.36 28.24 -12.96
CA SER A 43 -2.24 29.14 -13.30
C SER A 43 -2.22 29.48 -14.79
N PRO A 44 -1.94 30.71 -15.18
CA PRO A 44 -1.67 31.05 -16.58
C PRO A 44 -0.38 30.41 -17.09
N ASP A 45 0.58 30.10 -16.21
CA ASP A 45 1.82 29.44 -16.55
C ASP A 45 1.62 27.95 -16.85
N PRO A 46 1.97 27.46 -18.06
CA PRO A 46 1.76 26.08 -18.46
C PRO A 46 2.58 25.08 -17.63
N ILE A 47 3.77 25.46 -17.17
CA ILE A 47 4.63 24.59 -16.34
C ILE A 47 3.97 24.39 -14.98
N THR A 48 3.52 25.48 -14.35
CA THR A 48 2.80 25.41 -13.07
C THR A 48 1.53 24.56 -13.18
N ARG A 49 0.77 24.69 -14.27
CA ARG A 49 -0.42 23.84 -14.50
C ARG A 49 -0.05 22.37 -14.61
N SER A 50 0.96 22.06 -15.42
CA SER A 50 1.42 20.68 -15.63
C SER A 50 1.90 20.04 -14.34
N LEU A 51 2.77 20.73 -13.57
CA LEU A 51 3.25 20.25 -12.28
C LEU A 51 2.12 20.07 -11.25
N SER A 52 1.12 20.96 -11.29
CA SER A 52 -0.02 20.86 -10.39
C SER A 52 -1.00 19.76 -10.79
N ALA A 53 -1.06 19.40 -12.07
CA ALA A 53 -1.86 18.31 -12.60
C ALA A 53 -1.21 16.93 -12.37
N ALA A 54 0.11 16.85 -12.36
CA ALA A 54 0.86 15.61 -12.26
C ALA A 54 0.40 14.66 -11.13
N PRO A 55 0.01 15.14 -9.92
CA PRO A 55 -0.51 14.28 -8.87
C PRO A 55 -1.89 13.68 -9.14
N PHE A 56 -2.61 14.18 -10.15
CA PHE A 56 -3.96 13.74 -10.50
C PHE A 56 -4.00 12.94 -11.81
N LEU A 57 -2.92 12.97 -12.58
CA LEU A 57 -2.79 12.18 -13.80
C LEU A 57 -2.49 10.72 -13.44
N PRO A 58 -3.09 9.75 -14.12
CA PRO A 58 -2.58 8.41 -14.09
C PRO A 58 -1.13 8.46 -14.57
N ILE A 59 -0.23 7.80 -13.86
CA ILE A 59 1.12 7.64 -14.37
C ILE A 59 1.00 6.78 -15.61
N ALA A 60 1.53 7.27 -16.73
CA ALA A 60 1.90 6.39 -17.80
C ALA A 60 2.81 5.33 -17.17
N GLU A 61 2.35 4.09 -17.10
CA GLU A 61 3.20 3.00 -16.74
C GLU A 61 4.33 3.05 -17.76
N GLU A 62 5.57 3.27 -17.32
CA GLU A 62 6.70 2.90 -18.14
C GLU A 62 6.47 1.41 -18.41
N GLU A 63 6.02 1.10 -19.62
CA GLU A 63 5.90 -0.26 -20.09
C GLU A 63 7.26 -0.87 -19.88
N ASP A 64 7.34 -1.79 -18.94
CA ASP A 64 8.51 -2.60 -18.69
C ASP A 64 8.55 -3.60 -19.87
N GLU A 65 9.05 -3.10 -21.02
CA GLU A 65 9.18 -3.83 -22.29
C GLU A 65 10.22 -4.96 -22.23
N SER A 66 10.65 -5.36 -21.06
CA SER A 66 11.41 -6.59 -20.93
C SER A 66 10.47 -7.76 -21.19
N PRO A 67 10.74 -8.62 -22.20
CA PRO A 67 9.93 -9.79 -22.45
C PRO A 67 9.92 -10.62 -21.17
N VAL A 68 8.78 -10.61 -20.50
CA VAL A 68 8.52 -11.47 -19.36
C VAL A 68 8.71 -12.87 -19.87
N SER A 69 9.76 -13.54 -19.41
CA SER A 69 9.82 -15.00 -19.50
C SER A 69 8.55 -15.49 -18.81
N THR A 70 7.55 -15.78 -19.60
CA THR A 70 6.35 -16.48 -19.19
C THR A 70 6.77 -17.88 -18.78
N THR A 71 7.32 -17.98 -17.58
CA THR A 71 7.35 -19.25 -16.90
C THR A 71 5.88 -19.60 -16.74
N THR A 72 5.40 -20.52 -17.55
CA THR A 72 4.04 -21.05 -17.54
C THR A 72 3.82 -21.60 -16.13
N ARG A 73 3.27 -20.77 -15.23
CA ARG A 73 2.79 -21.28 -13.93
C ARG A 73 1.67 -22.24 -14.26
N SER A 74 1.75 -23.42 -13.70
CA SER A 74 0.64 -24.37 -13.74
C SER A 74 -0.60 -23.65 -13.21
N HIS A 75 -1.71 -23.76 -13.90
CA HIS A 75 -2.98 -23.08 -13.57
C HIS A 75 -3.59 -23.49 -12.21
N GLY A 76 -2.80 -24.12 -11.32
CA GLY A 76 -3.27 -24.74 -10.10
C GLY A 76 -2.60 -24.35 -8.79
N GLU A 77 -1.64 -23.40 -8.79
CA GLU A 77 -0.99 -22.99 -7.53
C GLU A 77 -1.42 -21.59 -7.09
N PRO A 78 -1.75 -21.40 -5.81
CA PRO A 78 -2.07 -20.08 -5.27
C PRO A 78 -0.84 -19.17 -5.38
N ILE A 79 -1.09 -17.87 -5.53
CA ILE A 79 -0.04 -16.84 -5.60
C ILE A 79 -0.10 -15.90 -4.43
N SER A 80 1.00 -15.22 -4.14
CA SER A 80 1.05 -14.12 -3.17
C SER A 80 1.19 -12.78 -3.88
N THR A 81 0.67 -11.71 -3.26
CA THR A 81 0.70 -10.36 -3.84
C THR A 81 0.90 -9.27 -2.81
N MET A 82 1.24 -8.08 -3.29
CA MET A 82 1.37 -6.86 -2.47
C MET A 82 0.39 -5.80 -2.95
N ILE A 83 -0.19 -5.06 -2.00
CA ILE A 83 -1.05 -3.90 -2.28
C ILE A 83 -0.45 -2.69 -1.59
N HIS A 84 -0.04 -1.71 -2.38
CA HIS A 84 0.50 -0.47 -1.84
C HIS A 84 -0.59 0.41 -1.20
N GLY A 85 -0.18 1.33 -0.34
CA GLY A 85 -1.07 2.29 0.31
C GLY A 85 -1.36 3.52 -0.54
N THR A 86 -1.91 4.54 0.12
CA THR A 86 -2.17 5.84 -0.49
C THR A 86 -0.89 6.42 -1.06
N PHE A 87 -0.93 6.82 -2.35
CA PHE A 87 0.22 7.33 -3.13
C PHE A 87 1.41 6.37 -3.25
N GLY A 88 1.29 5.13 -2.81
CA GLY A 88 2.36 4.14 -2.84
C GLY A 88 2.78 3.68 -4.25
N TRP A 89 2.03 4.07 -5.27
CA TRP A 89 2.41 3.86 -6.67
C TRP A 89 3.72 4.58 -7.06
N LYS A 90 4.16 5.58 -6.30
CA LYS A 90 5.46 6.24 -6.48
C LYS A 90 6.60 5.53 -5.75
N GLY A 91 6.29 4.69 -4.77
CA GLY A 91 7.28 3.86 -4.09
C GLY A 91 7.63 2.63 -4.93
N ASN A 92 8.88 2.20 -4.84
CA ASN A 92 9.34 1.00 -5.56
C ASN A 92 9.32 -0.27 -4.70
N TRP A 93 9.10 -0.16 -3.40
CA TRP A 93 9.25 -1.25 -2.44
C TRP A 93 8.46 -2.53 -2.80
N TRP A 94 7.32 -2.39 -3.47
CA TRP A 94 6.41 -3.46 -3.89
C TRP A 94 6.60 -3.90 -5.35
N ARG A 95 7.50 -3.23 -6.11
CA ARG A 95 7.69 -3.50 -7.54
C ARG A 95 8.72 -4.61 -7.74
N PRO A 96 8.45 -5.60 -8.60
CA PRO A 96 9.44 -6.60 -8.99
C PRO A 96 10.72 -5.95 -9.53
N ARG A 97 11.89 -6.48 -9.16
CA ARG A 97 13.22 -6.02 -9.58
C ARG A 97 13.63 -4.61 -9.16
N LEU A 98 12.71 -3.77 -8.73
CA LEU A 98 12.99 -2.39 -8.31
C LEU A 98 12.84 -2.21 -6.80
N GLY A 99 12.09 -3.08 -6.15
CA GLY A 99 11.76 -2.99 -4.74
C GLY A 99 12.51 -3.97 -3.87
N SER A 100 13.40 -3.45 -3.01
CA SER A 100 14.15 -4.29 -2.07
C SER A 100 13.24 -5.16 -1.18
N PHE A 101 12.10 -4.62 -0.77
CA PHE A 101 11.15 -5.37 0.05
C PHE A 101 10.41 -6.45 -0.74
N HIS A 102 10.04 -6.18 -2.00
CA HIS A 102 9.46 -7.20 -2.89
C HIS A 102 10.44 -8.37 -3.05
N ASP A 103 11.70 -8.07 -3.39
CA ASP A 103 12.71 -9.09 -3.63
C ASP A 103 13.06 -9.85 -2.34
N PHE A 104 13.07 -9.17 -1.20
CA PHE A 104 13.25 -9.77 0.11
C PHE A 104 12.13 -10.79 0.42
N ILE A 105 10.86 -10.41 0.26
CA ILE A 105 9.74 -11.32 0.51
C ILE A 105 9.73 -12.48 -0.49
N LEU A 106 10.00 -12.21 -1.78
CA LEU A 106 10.06 -13.23 -2.83
C LEU A 106 11.12 -14.30 -2.54
N ASN A 107 12.29 -13.88 -2.12
CA ASN A 107 13.44 -14.78 -1.97
C ASN A 107 13.46 -15.51 -0.63
N ASN A 108 12.85 -14.96 0.43
CA ASN A 108 13.00 -15.50 1.78
C ASN A 108 11.70 -16.05 2.39
N HIS A 109 10.53 -15.59 1.91
CA HIS A 109 9.27 -15.88 2.62
C HIS A 109 8.15 -16.39 1.71
N ARG A 110 7.99 -15.82 0.50
CA ARG A 110 6.90 -16.17 -0.42
C ARG A 110 7.42 -16.33 -1.84
N HIS A 111 7.94 -17.51 -2.14
CA HIS A 111 8.51 -17.83 -3.46
C HIS A 111 7.48 -17.76 -4.60
N ASN A 112 6.18 -17.81 -4.25
CA ASN A 112 5.04 -17.66 -5.15
C ASN A 112 4.58 -16.19 -5.29
N LEU A 113 5.32 -15.21 -4.76
CA LEU A 113 5.01 -13.80 -4.95
C LEU A 113 5.03 -13.46 -6.44
N TYR A 114 4.11 -12.59 -6.86
CA TYR A 114 4.00 -12.16 -8.26
C TYR A 114 5.34 -11.68 -8.84
N ARG A 115 5.48 -11.83 -10.17
CA ARG A 115 6.68 -11.41 -10.90
C ARG A 115 6.28 -10.65 -12.17
N GLY A 116 7.06 -9.65 -12.54
CA GLY A 116 6.86 -8.89 -13.77
C GLY A 116 5.48 -8.22 -13.85
N GLY A 117 4.82 -8.33 -14.99
CA GLY A 117 3.54 -7.70 -15.29
C GLY A 117 2.33 -8.22 -14.52
N ALA A 118 2.47 -9.29 -13.71
CA ALA A 118 1.37 -9.88 -12.95
C ALA A 118 1.09 -9.12 -11.63
N ARG A 119 1.58 -7.91 -11.47
CA ARG A 119 1.35 -7.10 -10.27
C ARG A 119 -0.03 -6.45 -10.29
N PHE A 120 -0.67 -6.36 -9.13
CA PHE A 120 -1.82 -5.47 -8.94
C PHE A 120 -1.36 -4.05 -8.62
N SER A 121 -2.00 -3.06 -9.20
CA SER A 121 -1.74 -1.64 -8.93
C SER A 121 -3.05 -0.86 -8.95
N TRP A 122 -3.14 0.21 -8.17
CA TRP A 122 -4.30 1.08 -8.11
C TRP A 122 -3.88 2.55 -7.97
N SER A 123 -4.83 3.47 -8.05
CA SER A 123 -4.57 4.92 -8.01
C SER A 123 -3.92 5.41 -6.71
N GLY A 124 -3.96 4.65 -5.63
CA GLY A 124 -3.51 5.10 -4.31
C GLY A 124 -4.25 6.35 -3.80
N ALA A 125 -5.42 6.65 -4.30
CA ALA A 125 -6.14 7.85 -3.92
C ALA A 125 -6.80 7.70 -2.54
N TYR A 126 -6.72 8.76 -1.73
CA TYR A 126 -7.23 8.77 -0.35
C TYR A 126 -8.76 8.58 -0.23
N ARG A 127 -9.54 8.89 -1.28
CA ARG A 127 -11.00 8.87 -1.23
C ARG A 127 -11.56 7.45 -1.08
N ALA A 128 -12.56 7.28 -0.21
CA ALA A 128 -13.21 5.99 0.03
C ALA A 128 -13.83 5.36 -1.24
N SER A 129 -14.33 6.20 -2.17
CA SER A 129 -14.83 5.74 -3.46
C SER A 129 -13.75 5.09 -4.32
N GLN A 130 -12.53 5.63 -4.30
CA GLN A 130 -11.39 5.10 -5.04
C GLN A 130 -10.88 3.78 -4.42
N ARG A 131 -10.88 3.68 -3.10
CA ARG A 131 -10.54 2.41 -2.42
C ARG A 131 -11.57 1.32 -2.68
N ARG A 132 -12.86 1.69 -2.80
CA ARG A 132 -13.92 0.74 -3.19
C ARG A 132 -13.75 0.27 -4.63
N LEU A 133 -13.43 1.18 -5.56
CA LEU A 133 -13.13 0.84 -6.95
C LEU A 133 -11.90 -0.08 -7.00
N ALA A 134 -10.81 0.28 -6.33
CA ALA A 134 -9.62 -0.54 -6.26
C ALA A 134 -9.87 -1.95 -5.70
N ALA A 135 -10.80 -2.09 -4.76
CA ALA A 135 -11.18 -3.42 -4.25
C ALA A 135 -11.93 -4.26 -5.29
N SER A 136 -12.79 -3.63 -6.12
CA SER A 136 -13.42 -4.28 -7.26
C SER A 136 -12.37 -4.70 -8.29
N ASP A 137 -11.50 -3.78 -8.69
CA ASP A 137 -10.42 -4.04 -9.66
C ASP A 137 -9.49 -5.15 -9.14
N PHE A 138 -9.25 -5.20 -7.82
CA PHE A 138 -8.46 -6.28 -7.23
C PHE A 138 -9.16 -7.64 -7.27
N CYS A 139 -10.48 -7.69 -7.11
CA CYS A 139 -11.24 -8.93 -7.29
C CYS A 139 -11.13 -9.43 -8.73
N ASP A 140 -11.29 -8.52 -9.72
CA ASP A 140 -11.19 -8.86 -11.13
C ASP A 140 -9.78 -9.36 -11.48
N TRP A 141 -8.76 -8.66 -11.01
CA TRP A 141 -7.36 -9.06 -11.13
C TRP A 141 -7.11 -10.44 -10.49
N ALA A 142 -7.62 -10.68 -9.27
CA ALA A 142 -7.44 -11.95 -8.59
C ALA A 142 -8.11 -13.12 -9.34
N ASN A 143 -9.30 -12.90 -9.90
CA ASN A 143 -10.00 -13.89 -10.72
C ASN A 143 -9.24 -14.23 -12.00
N GLU A 144 -8.53 -13.27 -12.58
CA GLU A 144 -7.74 -13.48 -13.79
C GLU A 144 -6.38 -14.09 -13.49
N MET A 145 -5.64 -13.54 -12.54
CA MET A 145 -4.23 -13.83 -12.30
C MET A 145 -3.99 -14.87 -11.19
N ALA A 146 -4.94 -15.06 -10.29
CA ALA A 146 -4.85 -15.93 -9.13
C ALA A 146 -6.00 -16.93 -9.06
N ARG A 147 -6.25 -17.65 -10.12
CA ARG A 147 -7.40 -18.58 -10.24
C ARG A 147 -7.45 -19.67 -9.16
N ALA A 148 -6.29 -20.06 -8.62
CA ALA A 148 -6.20 -20.99 -7.50
C ALA A 148 -6.30 -20.31 -6.12
N GLY A 149 -6.58 -19.01 -6.10
CA GLY A 149 -6.64 -18.20 -4.89
C GLY A 149 -5.33 -17.46 -4.58
N LEU A 150 -5.40 -16.63 -3.56
CA LEU A 150 -4.29 -15.84 -3.03
C LEU A 150 -3.84 -16.45 -1.70
N GLU A 151 -2.62 -16.99 -1.66
CA GLU A 151 -2.05 -17.52 -0.41
C GLU A 151 -1.82 -16.38 0.59
N THR A 152 -1.09 -15.34 0.18
CA THR A 152 -0.79 -14.21 1.06
C THR A 152 -0.95 -12.88 0.32
N VAL A 153 -1.64 -11.94 0.96
CA VAL A 153 -1.75 -10.54 0.53
C VAL A 153 -1.05 -9.64 1.54
N LEU A 154 0.11 -9.06 1.16
CA LEU A 154 0.80 -8.07 1.99
C LEU A 154 0.28 -6.67 1.63
N ALA A 155 -0.41 -6.02 2.54
CA ALA A 155 -1.15 -4.79 2.25
C ALA A 155 -0.73 -3.63 3.16
N HIS A 156 -0.11 -2.59 2.59
CA HIS A 156 0.37 -1.43 3.33
C HIS A 156 -0.68 -0.33 3.43
N SER A 157 -0.81 0.25 4.61
CA SER A 157 -1.66 1.42 4.85
C SER A 157 -3.10 1.19 4.35
N TYR A 158 -3.67 2.08 3.55
CA TYR A 158 -5.00 1.89 2.95
C TYR A 158 -5.10 0.75 1.93
N GLY A 159 -3.98 0.14 1.52
CA GLY A 159 -4.00 -1.13 0.82
C GLY A 159 -4.65 -2.25 1.64
N GLY A 160 -4.54 -2.19 2.97
CA GLY A 160 -5.25 -3.10 3.87
C GLY A 160 -6.76 -2.99 3.78
N GLU A 161 -7.31 -1.77 3.60
CA GLU A 161 -8.75 -1.61 3.35
C GLU A 161 -9.15 -2.16 1.98
N VAL A 162 -8.31 -1.99 0.94
CA VAL A 162 -8.55 -2.57 -0.40
C VAL A 162 -8.62 -4.08 -0.30
N ALA A 163 -7.62 -4.73 0.33
CA ALA A 163 -7.61 -6.18 0.56
C ALA A 163 -8.84 -6.66 1.36
N ALA A 164 -9.18 -5.94 2.44
CA ALA A 164 -10.31 -6.29 3.29
C ALA A 164 -11.64 -6.23 2.53
N ARG A 165 -11.87 -5.18 1.76
CA ARG A 165 -13.07 -5.04 0.92
C ARG A 165 -13.16 -6.13 -0.14
N ALA A 166 -12.04 -6.47 -0.77
CA ALA A 166 -11.99 -7.54 -1.76
C ALA A 166 -12.29 -8.91 -1.14
N LYS A 167 -11.74 -9.21 0.04
CA LYS A 167 -12.06 -10.44 0.79
C LYS A 167 -13.55 -10.53 1.10
N ILE A 168 -14.15 -9.45 1.59
CA ILE A 168 -15.59 -9.37 1.88
C ILE A 168 -16.41 -9.53 0.59
N ALA A 169 -15.92 -9.06 -0.55
CA ALA A 169 -16.54 -9.21 -1.86
C ALA A 169 -16.35 -10.60 -2.48
N GLY A 170 -15.65 -11.52 -1.80
CA GLY A 170 -15.52 -12.92 -2.20
C GLY A 170 -14.17 -13.32 -2.79
N ALA A 171 -13.18 -12.41 -2.83
CA ALA A 171 -11.82 -12.79 -3.25
C ALA A 171 -11.29 -13.93 -2.35
N GLN A 172 -10.76 -14.97 -2.99
CA GLN A 172 -10.20 -16.13 -2.28
C GLN A 172 -8.80 -15.76 -1.76
N ILE A 173 -8.70 -15.49 -0.47
CA ILE A 173 -7.48 -15.08 0.23
C ILE A 173 -7.38 -15.90 1.52
N ASP A 174 -6.23 -16.56 1.73
CA ASP A 174 -5.98 -17.39 2.90
C ASP A 174 -5.34 -16.59 4.03
N GLN A 175 -4.42 -15.67 3.70
CA GLN A 175 -3.73 -14.83 4.67
C GLN A 175 -3.66 -13.37 4.21
N ILE A 176 -3.93 -12.44 5.12
CA ILE A 176 -3.68 -11.00 4.91
C ILE A 176 -2.66 -10.51 5.94
N VAL A 177 -1.56 -9.94 5.44
CA VAL A 177 -0.54 -9.26 6.25
C VAL A 177 -0.76 -7.77 6.15
N LEU A 178 -1.25 -7.17 7.22
CA LEU A 178 -1.50 -5.73 7.33
C LEU A 178 -0.22 -5.02 7.76
N LEU A 179 0.29 -4.12 6.93
CA LEU A 179 1.50 -3.35 7.18
C LEU A 179 1.11 -1.89 7.50
N SER A 180 1.13 -1.50 8.78
CA SER A 180 0.66 -0.17 9.24
C SER A 180 -0.71 0.21 8.66
N SER A 181 -1.65 -0.71 8.59
CA SER A 181 -2.98 -0.47 8.03
C SER A 181 -3.93 0.17 9.05
N PRO A 182 -4.76 1.15 8.66
CA PRO A 182 -5.77 1.71 9.53
C PRO A 182 -6.85 0.67 9.84
N VAL A 183 -7.22 0.53 11.11
CA VAL A 183 -8.29 -0.37 11.54
C VAL A 183 -9.65 0.33 11.40
N ASN A 184 -10.28 0.13 10.27
CA ASN A 184 -11.66 0.54 10.01
C ASN A 184 -12.63 -0.64 10.09
N SER A 185 -13.92 -0.43 9.81
CA SER A 185 -14.93 -1.49 9.86
C SER A 185 -14.62 -2.68 8.95
N TYR A 186 -14.07 -2.47 7.76
CA TYR A 186 -13.73 -3.54 6.82
C TYR A 186 -12.57 -4.40 7.33
N VAL A 187 -11.50 -3.75 7.79
CA VAL A 187 -10.36 -4.45 8.42
C VAL A 187 -10.81 -5.22 9.67
N TYR A 188 -11.70 -4.62 10.47
CA TYR A 188 -12.24 -5.31 11.63
C TYR A 188 -13.12 -6.52 11.24
N THR A 189 -13.94 -6.37 10.20
CA THR A 189 -14.78 -7.48 9.71
C THR A 189 -13.95 -8.68 9.29
N ILE A 190 -12.88 -8.48 8.49
CA ILE A 190 -12.02 -9.59 8.08
C ILE A 190 -11.20 -10.17 9.26
N ALA A 191 -10.84 -9.34 10.22
CA ALA A 191 -10.13 -9.80 11.42
C ALA A 191 -10.98 -10.72 12.30
N THR A 192 -12.30 -10.66 12.18
CA THR A 192 -13.23 -11.55 12.89
C THR A 192 -13.67 -12.75 12.06
N ASP A 193 -13.21 -12.90 10.83
CA ASP A 193 -13.45 -14.08 10.00
C ASP A 193 -12.51 -15.24 10.41
N PRO A 194 -13.00 -16.32 11.04
CA PRO A 194 -12.15 -17.39 11.53
C PRO A 194 -11.48 -18.20 10.42
N ALA A 195 -11.96 -18.09 9.18
CA ALA A 195 -11.38 -18.76 8.02
C ALA A 195 -10.19 -18.02 7.41
N LEU A 196 -9.93 -16.77 7.86
CA LEU A 196 -8.84 -15.95 7.37
C LEU A 196 -7.75 -15.82 8.44
N THR A 197 -6.50 -16.05 8.05
CA THR A 197 -5.35 -15.69 8.89
C THR A 197 -5.01 -14.23 8.70
N VAL A 198 -4.92 -13.46 9.77
CA VAL A 198 -4.53 -12.03 9.72
C VAL A 198 -3.25 -11.82 10.52
N VAL A 199 -2.26 -11.22 9.91
CA VAL A 199 -1.04 -10.77 10.60
C VAL A 199 -1.01 -9.25 10.57
N ASP A 200 -0.98 -8.64 11.74
CA ASP A 200 -1.06 -7.19 11.89
C ASP A 200 0.31 -6.62 12.32
N VAL A 201 1.13 -6.25 11.35
CA VAL A 201 2.47 -5.69 11.56
C VAL A 201 2.36 -4.17 11.66
N ARG A 202 2.76 -3.62 12.79
CA ARG A 202 2.60 -2.18 13.04
C ARG A 202 3.64 -1.57 13.96
N LEU A 203 3.75 -0.25 13.88
CA LEU A 203 4.51 0.53 14.84
C LEU A 203 3.86 0.48 16.22
N ASN A 204 4.65 0.67 17.27
CA ASN A 204 4.11 0.86 18.62
C ASN A 204 3.19 2.10 18.67
N PHE A 205 3.58 3.17 18.00
CA PHE A 205 2.75 4.34 17.72
C PHE A 205 2.99 4.80 16.28
N ASP A 206 1.93 4.86 15.48
CA ASP A 206 1.99 5.30 14.10
C ASP A 206 1.40 6.74 13.99
N PRO A 207 2.27 7.76 13.80
CA PRO A 207 1.80 9.13 13.72
C PRO A 207 0.88 9.38 12.52
N VAL A 208 1.05 8.64 11.41
CA VAL A 208 0.20 8.74 10.22
C VAL A 208 -1.22 8.31 10.56
N LEU A 209 -1.37 7.14 11.17
CA LEU A 209 -2.67 6.62 11.59
C LEU A 209 -3.29 7.48 12.70
N GLY A 210 -2.46 8.00 13.62
CA GLY A 210 -2.91 8.92 14.68
C GLY A 210 -3.52 10.19 14.11
N LEU A 211 -2.87 10.81 13.14
CA LEU A 211 -3.36 12.03 12.48
C LEU A 211 -4.58 11.78 11.58
N ALA A 212 -4.65 10.61 10.95
CA ALA A 212 -5.82 10.18 10.20
C ALA A 212 -7.03 9.88 11.11
N ARG A 213 -6.89 10.01 12.44
CA ARG A 213 -7.91 9.68 13.45
C ARG A 213 -8.50 8.29 13.28
N THR A 214 -7.68 7.35 12.81
CA THR A 214 -8.07 5.95 12.63
C THR A 214 -7.65 5.14 13.86
N ARG A 215 -8.35 4.04 14.11
CA ARG A 215 -7.90 3.08 15.10
C ARG A 215 -6.59 2.46 14.63
N GLN A 216 -5.62 2.39 15.55
CA GLN A 216 -4.31 1.85 15.25
C GLN A 216 -4.19 0.37 15.58
N ARG A 217 -5.14 -0.22 16.30
CA ARG A 217 -5.08 -1.61 16.76
C ARG A 217 -6.42 -2.30 16.64
N ILE A 218 -6.38 -3.58 16.32
CA ILE A 218 -7.55 -4.47 16.35
C ILE A 218 -7.82 -4.83 17.82
N ARG A 219 -8.94 -4.37 18.34
CA ARG A 219 -9.34 -4.67 19.73
C ARG A 219 -10.85 -4.91 19.84
N PRO A 220 -11.31 -5.96 20.53
CA PRO A 220 -10.48 -7.03 21.11
C PRO A 220 -9.71 -7.79 20.02
N LEU A 221 -8.60 -8.46 20.39
CA LEU A 221 -7.76 -9.22 19.44
C LEU A 221 -8.41 -10.60 19.19
N PRO A 222 -8.87 -10.90 17.98
CA PRO A 222 -9.42 -12.21 17.64
C PRO A 222 -8.34 -13.30 17.59
N ALA A 223 -8.72 -14.57 17.77
CA ALA A 223 -7.78 -15.69 17.86
C ALA A 223 -7.00 -15.96 16.55
N ASN A 224 -7.58 -15.58 15.41
CA ASN A 224 -6.97 -15.72 14.07
C ASN A 224 -6.09 -14.52 13.69
N VAL A 225 -5.89 -13.56 14.61
CA VAL A 225 -5.06 -12.38 14.38
C VAL A 225 -3.77 -12.48 15.18
N THR A 226 -2.64 -12.46 14.49
CA THR A 226 -1.31 -12.31 15.10
C THR A 226 -0.87 -10.85 15.03
N GLU A 227 -0.72 -10.20 16.18
CA GLU A 227 -0.22 -8.81 16.22
C GLU A 227 1.30 -8.80 16.39
N VAL A 228 2.00 -8.16 15.46
CA VAL A 228 3.45 -7.95 15.48
C VAL A 228 3.73 -6.47 15.68
N ILE A 229 3.91 -6.06 16.92
CA ILE A 229 4.30 -4.68 17.23
C ILE A 229 5.80 -4.56 17.12
N LEU A 230 6.30 -3.61 16.34
CA LEU A 230 7.72 -3.31 16.25
C LEU A 230 8.21 -2.76 17.58
N SER A 231 9.25 -3.38 18.14
CA SER A 231 9.76 -3.09 19.49
C SER A 231 10.49 -1.77 19.57
N ALA A 232 11.20 -1.38 18.50
CA ALA A 232 11.89 -0.10 18.45
C ALA A 232 10.90 1.04 18.26
N TRP A 233 11.12 2.14 19.00
CA TRP A 233 10.35 3.37 18.77
C TRP A 233 10.67 3.93 17.37
N ARG A 234 9.67 3.94 16.51
CA ARG A 234 9.77 4.41 15.14
C ARG A 234 8.62 5.35 14.84
N LEU A 235 8.91 6.41 14.09
CA LEU A 235 7.90 7.36 13.61
C LEU A 235 7.71 7.26 12.08
N ASP A 236 8.38 6.30 11.44
CA ASP A 236 8.34 6.07 10.01
C ASP A 236 7.24 5.05 9.67
N HIS A 237 6.14 5.54 9.11
CA HIS A 237 5.00 4.73 8.66
C HIS A 237 5.40 3.63 7.67
N GLY A 238 6.45 3.87 6.86
CA GLY A 238 6.98 2.89 5.91
C GLY A 238 7.88 1.81 6.56
N ALA A 239 8.18 1.88 7.86
CA ALA A 239 9.07 0.91 8.51
C ALA A 239 8.57 -0.53 8.39
N THR A 240 7.26 -0.75 8.31
CA THR A 240 6.64 -2.08 8.22
C THR A 240 6.86 -2.79 6.88
N HIS A 241 7.38 -2.10 5.86
CA HIS A 241 7.78 -2.69 4.57
C HIS A 241 9.27 -2.44 4.26
N LYS A 242 10.13 -2.49 5.29
CA LYS A 242 11.58 -2.41 5.14
C LYS A 242 12.23 -3.74 5.53
N GLU A 243 13.02 -4.31 4.64
CA GLU A 243 13.79 -5.55 4.86
C GLU A 243 14.61 -5.48 6.16
N SER A 244 15.36 -4.38 6.35
CA SER A 244 16.20 -4.20 7.54
C SER A 244 15.40 -4.26 8.86
N VAL A 245 14.15 -3.79 8.84
CA VAL A 245 13.24 -3.85 10.00
C VAL A 245 12.74 -5.26 10.22
N TRP A 246 12.35 -5.97 9.15
CA TRP A 246 11.89 -7.35 9.24
C TRP A 246 12.96 -8.27 9.81
N ASN A 247 14.20 -8.12 9.34
CA ASN A 247 15.34 -8.89 9.85
C ASN A 247 15.65 -8.55 11.32
N ALA A 248 15.75 -7.27 11.66
CA ALA A 248 16.08 -6.84 13.02
C ALA A 248 15.02 -7.22 14.06
N GLU A 249 13.75 -7.26 13.67
CA GLU A 249 12.61 -7.52 14.56
C GLU A 249 12.04 -8.94 14.42
N ASN A 250 12.63 -9.79 13.57
CA ASN A 250 12.16 -11.15 13.27
C ASN A 250 10.67 -11.19 12.90
N VAL A 251 10.22 -10.24 12.07
CA VAL A 251 8.80 -10.02 11.78
C VAL A 251 8.15 -11.25 11.19
N ALA A 252 8.81 -11.91 10.24
CA ALA A 252 8.27 -13.11 9.59
C ALA A 252 8.04 -14.25 10.61
N VAL A 253 9.01 -14.54 11.46
CA VAL A 253 8.90 -15.59 12.48
C VAL A 253 7.80 -15.25 13.48
N ARG A 254 7.73 -14.02 13.97
CA ARG A 254 6.71 -13.54 14.91
C ARG A 254 5.31 -13.54 14.32
N GLY A 255 5.22 -13.31 13.00
CA GLY A 255 3.95 -13.27 12.26
C GLY A 255 3.50 -14.62 11.70
N GLY A 256 4.37 -15.61 11.64
CA GLY A 256 4.08 -16.88 10.95
C GLY A 256 3.96 -16.67 9.42
N ILE A 257 4.86 -15.86 8.83
CA ILE A 257 4.84 -15.47 7.42
C ILE A 257 5.88 -16.25 6.61
#